data_0e1b4f3597c46a2e9757a669c19234d5
#
_entry.id   0e1b4f3597c46a2e9757a669c19234d5
#
_cell.length_a   1.000
_cell.length_b   1.000
_cell.length_c   1.000
_cell.angle_alpha   90.00
_cell.angle_beta   90.00
_cell.angle_gamma   90.00
#
_symmetry.space_group_name_H-M   'P 1'
#
loop_
_entity.id
_entity.type
_entity.pdbx_description
1 polymer ?
#
loop_
_entity_poly.entity_id
_entity_poly.type
_entity_poly.pdbx_seq_one_letter_code
_entity_poly.pdbx_strand_id
1 'polypeptide(L)'
;MTDGTPHDWFGNGKLFSLHMTLDDATDEILSGWFMPTECQLGYCYAFKIMFEKYGLPQSIYSDRTTILWNQKDGELTQVGRMLDELGIELIYANTPQAKGKIENKNKVVQNRLLNDIKRFNIKTYDEWNKWFNDYYIDYLNKKFSYSPLEEETDFIPLDNTDLSTIMCIKVDRKILNGNMISINNNYYIPINSDGSDFVFYKGTTVEVWQDVFTNDIRIFKNNKIYNTRKIEGHRVDMKKKEQKIIDDQKQLEVLLRERDERLKARAKHSWVHLDPCFLTFINYNYSSNKVRLCLLSI
;
A
#
# COMPACT_ATOMS: atom_id res chain seq x y z
N MET A 1 -12.75 -4.17 -11.65
CA MET A 1 -11.55 -5.03 -11.59
C MET A 1 -10.42 -4.33 -10.83
N THR A 2 -9.52 -5.06 -10.17
CA THR A 2 -8.31 -4.50 -9.55
C THR A 2 -7.09 -5.38 -9.78
N ASP A 3 -5.91 -4.74 -9.84
CA ASP A 3 -4.62 -5.41 -10.05
C ASP A 3 -3.46 -4.59 -9.48
N GLY A 4 -2.40 -5.28 -9.00
CA GLY A 4 -1.14 -4.68 -8.58
C GLY A 4 -0.01 -5.09 -9.53
N THR A 5 0.38 -4.22 -10.45
CA THR A 5 1.33 -4.57 -11.51
C THR A 5 2.71 -3.97 -11.24
N PRO A 6 3.75 -4.78 -10.96
CA PRO A 6 5.13 -4.32 -10.85
C PRO A 6 5.73 -4.03 -12.23
N HIS A 7 6.33 -2.86 -12.40
CA HIS A 7 7.00 -2.46 -13.62
C HIS A 7 8.02 -1.34 -13.35
N ASP A 8 8.97 -1.13 -14.26
CA ASP A 8 9.81 0.07 -14.26
C ASP A 8 9.04 1.26 -14.87
N TRP A 9 8.03 1.74 -14.11
CA TRP A 9 7.12 2.80 -14.52
C TRP A 9 7.81 4.12 -14.82
N PHE A 10 9.01 4.31 -14.30
CA PHE A 10 9.74 5.59 -14.33
C PHE A 10 11.02 5.54 -15.16
N GLY A 11 11.36 4.39 -15.73
CA GLY A 11 12.54 4.21 -16.58
C GLY A 11 13.87 4.45 -15.84
N ASN A 12 13.89 4.18 -14.54
CA ASN A 12 15.06 4.38 -13.68
C ASN A 12 15.70 3.06 -13.20
N GLY A 13 15.27 1.93 -13.76
CA GLY A 13 15.73 0.59 -13.41
C GLY A 13 15.16 0.04 -12.11
N LYS A 14 14.22 0.74 -11.46
CA LYS A 14 13.56 0.29 -10.24
C LYS A 14 12.11 -0.09 -10.53
N LEU A 15 11.71 -1.23 -9.99
CA LEU A 15 10.31 -1.65 -10.08
C LEU A 15 9.48 -0.91 -9.03
N PHE A 16 8.31 -0.48 -9.44
CA PHE A 16 7.23 0.01 -8.59
C PHE A 16 5.97 -0.77 -8.95
N SER A 17 5.03 -0.89 -8.02
CA SER A 17 3.73 -1.51 -8.31
C SER A 17 2.68 -0.42 -8.47
N LEU A 18 1.96 -0.45 -9.60
CA LEU A 18 0.74 0.33 -9.80
C LEU A 18 -0.44 -0.52 -9.32
N HIS A 19 -1.11 -0.06 -8.28
CA HIS A 19 -2.39 -0.61 -7.85
C HIS A 19 -3.47 0.14 -8.59
N MET A 20 -4.17 -0.52 -9.49
CA MET A 20 -5.14 0.11 -10.40
C MET A 20 -6.53 -0.52 -10.25
N THR A 21 -7.55 0.32 -10.34
CA THR A 21 -8.95 -0.12 -10.45
C THR A 21 -9.50 0.24 -11.82
N LEU A 22 -10.26 -0.68 -12.39
CA LEU A 22 -10.82 -0.58 -13.74
C LEU A 22 -12.31 -0.92 -13.68
N ASP A 23 -13.12 -0.13 -14.37
CA ASP A 23 -14.50 -0.50 -14.64
C ASP A 23 -14.56 -1.55 -15.77
N ASP A 24 -15.32 -2.63 -15.54
CA ASP A 24 -15.41 -3.72 -16.50
C ASP A 24 -16.32 -3.40 -17.69
N ALA A 25 -17.31 -2.54 -17.50
CA ALA A 25 -18.27 -2.18 -18.55
C ALA A 25 -17.65 -1.22 -19.59
N THR A 26 -16.92 -0.22 -19.12
CA THR A 26 -16.42 0.89 -19.95
C THR A 26 -14.93 0.81 -20.25
N ASP A 27 -14.18 -0.09 -19.60
CA ASP A 27 -12.72 -0.09 -19.57
C ASP A 27 -12.11 1.22 -19.01
N GLU A 28 -12.86 2.01 -18.25
CA GLU A 28 -12.34 3.21 -17.59
C GLU A 28 -11.44 2.85 -16.44
N ILE A 29 -10.29 3.52 -16.34
CA ILE A 29 -9.48 3.51 -15.14
C ILE A 29 -10.21 4.40 -14.12
N LEU A 30 -10.58 3.83 -12.99
CA LEU A 30 -11.29 4.55 -11.92
C LEU A 30 -10.31 5.22 -10.95
N SER A 31 -9.21 4.54 -10.65
CA SER A 31 -8.15 5.05 -9.79
C SER A 31 -6.84 4.30 -10.00
N GLY A 32 -5.74 4.86 -9.48
CA GLY A 32 -4.47 4.17 -9.44
C GLY A 32 -3.51 4.76 -8.41
N TRP A 33 -2.67 3.90 -7.82
CA TRP A 33 -1.69 4.34 -6.83
C TRP A 33 -0.37 3.58 -6.96
N PHE A 34 0.73 4.32 -7.10
CA PHE A 34 2.07 3.74 -7.20
C PHE A 34 2.67 3.55 -5.82
N MET A 35 3.22 2.36 -5.57
CA MET A 35 3.97 2.01 -4.36
C MET A 35 5.29 1.34 -4.74
N PRO A 36 6.30 1.36 -3.85
CA PRO A 36 7.57 0.66 -4.10
C PRO A 36 7.41 -0.85 -4.35
N THR A 37 6.40 -1.45 -3.75
CA THR A 37 6.03 -2.87 -3.91
C THR A 37 4.52 -3.02 -3.92
N GLU A 38 4.03 -4.14 -4.42
CA GLU A 38 2.63 -4.50 -4.23
C GLU A 38 2.35 -4.69 -2.73
N CYS A 39 1.37 -3.95 -2.20
CA CYS A 39 1.07 -3.95 -0.77
C CYS A 39 -0.37 -3.52 -0.47
N GLN A 40 -0.81 -3.88 0.73
CA GLN A 40 -2.14 -3.53 1.25
C GLN A 40 -2.43 -2.02 1.16
N LEU A 41 -1.47 -1.18 1.54
CA LEU A 41 -1.64 0.29 1.54
C LEU A 41 -1.92 0.84 0.15
N GLY A 42 -1.27 0.29 -0.89
CA GLY A 42 -1.51 0.69 -2.28
C GLY A 42 -2.94 0.40 -2.73
N TYR A 43 -3.47 -0.78 -2.41
CA TYR A 43 -4.88 -1.10 -2.66
C TYR A 43 -5.82 -0.19 -1.88
N CYS A 44 -5.52 0.10 -0.60
CA CYS A 44 -6.34 1.00 0.20
C CYS A 44 -6.40 2.42 -0.40
N TYR A 45 -5.28 2.97 -0.89
CA TYR A 45 -5.30 4.27 -1.58
C TYR A 45 -6.11 4.23 -2.86
N ALA A 46 -5.90 3.21 -3.70
CA ALA A 46 -6.66 3.07 -4.95
C ALA A 46 -8.16 2.95 -4.68
N PHE A 47 -8.57 2.09 -3.73
CA PHE A 47 -9.97 1.93 -3.36
C PHE A 47 -10.57 3.19 -2.75
N LYS A 48 -9.84 3.87 -1.85
CA LYS A 48 -10.32 5.13 -1.26
C LYS A 48 -10.65 6.16 -2.33
N ILE A 49 -9.74 6.39 -3.29
CA ILE A 49 -9.95 7.34 -4.38
C ILE A 49 -11.16 6.95 -5.22
N MET A 50 -11.29 5.65 -5.56
CA MET A 50 -12.44 5.14 -6.31
C MET A 50 -13.74 5.36 -5.54
N PHE A 51 -13.79 5.01 -4.25
CA PHE A 51 -15.00 5.16 -3.43
C PHE A 51 -15.42 6.62 -3.25
N GLU A 52 -14.46 7.52 -3.03
CA GLU A 52 -14.72 8.95 -2.89
C GLU A 52 -15.21 9.61 -4.19
N LYS A 53 -14.74 9.12 -5.35
CA LYS A 53 -15.06 9.72 -6.65
C LYS A 53 -16.34 9.13 -7.27
N TYR A 54 -16.54 7.83 -7.15
CA TYR A 54 -17.59 7.12 -7.88
C TYR A 54 -18.63 6.46 -6.96
N GLY A 55 -18.31 6.25 -5.70
CA GLY A 55 -19.12 5.45 -4.76
C GLY A 55 -18.61 4.01 -4.63
N LEU A 56 -19.39 3.17 -3.97
CA LEU A 56 -19.09 1.78 -3.69
C LEU A 56 -19.56 0.88 -4.82
N PRO A 57 -18.69 0.08 -5.47
CA PRO A 57 -19.11 -0.91 -6.45
C PRO A 57 -19.81 -2.08 -5.75
N GLN A 58 -20.71 -2.79 -6.42
CA GLN A 58 -21.33 -4.00 -5.89
C GLN A 58 -20.29 -5.13 -5.71
N SER A 59 -19.34 -5.23 -6.63
CA SER A 59 -18.27 -6.24 -6.54
C SER A 59 -16.93 -5.74 -7.08
N ILE A 60 -15.85 -6.34 -6.57
CA ILE A 60 -14.49 -6.14 -7.08
C ILE A 60 -13.93 -7.48 -7.55
N TYR A 61 -13.48 -7.51 -8.79
CA TYR A 61 -12.86 -8.68 -9.40
C TYR A 61 -11.33 -8.58 -9.31
N SER A 62 -10.68 -9.60 -8.71
CA SER A 62 -9.24 -9.62 -8.43
C SER A 62 -8.64 -11.00 -8.67
N ASP A 63 -7.32 -11.09 -8.71
CA ASP A 63 -6.62 -12.37 -8.55
C ASP A 63 -6.51 -12.77 -7.08
N ARG A 64 -5.95 -13.97 -6.85
CA ARG A 64 -5.73 -14.52 -5.51
C ARG A 64 -4.39 -14.07 -4.93
N THR A 65 -4.11 -12.76 -4.95
CA THR A 65 -2.95 -12.26 -4.21
C THR A 65 -3.15 -12.47 -2.71
N THR A 66 -2.07 -12.72 -1.98
CA THR A 66 -2.14 -12.91 -0.52
C THR A 66 -2.61 -11.67 0.24
N ILE A 67 -2.66 -10.54 -0.42
CA ILE A 67 -3.17 -9.28 0.14
C ILE A 67 -4.70 -9.27 0.15
N LEU A 68 -5.32 -9.79 -0.91
CA LEU A 68 -6.77 -9.80 -1.08
C LEU A 68 -7.38 -11.14 -0.69
N TRP A 69 -6.64 -12.23 -0.79
CA TRP A 69 -7.13 -13.57 -0.55
C TRP A 69 -6.32 -14.31 0.52
N ASN A 70 -7.02 -14.95 1.46
CA ASN A 70 -6.42 -15.83 2.45
C ASN A 70 -6.62 -17.30 2.02
N GLN A 71 -5.55 -18.09 2.09
CA GLN A 71 -5.60 -19.54 1.79
C GLN A 71 -6.32 -20.36 2.87
N LYS A 72 -6.46 -19.79 4.08
CA LYS A 72 -7.19 -20.44 5.16
C LYS A 72 -8.68 -20.23 4.98
N ASP A 73 -9.40 -21.31 4.89
CA ASP A 73 -10.86 -21.27 4.74
C ASP A 73 -11.54 -20.47 5.85
N GLY A 74 -12.39 -19.53 5.46
CA GLY A 74 -13.21 -18.73 6.36
C GLY A 74 -12.55 -17.51 7.01
N GLU A 75 -11.26 -17.26 6.75
CA GLU A 75 -10.61 -16.04 7.24
C GLU A 75 -10.43 -15.01 6.11
N LEU A 76 -10.85 -13.79 6.35
CA LEU A 76 -10.60 -12.68 5.44
C LEU A 76 -9.23 -12.05 5.71
N THR A 77 -8.59 -11.55 4.65
CA THR A 77 -7.48 -10.61 4.81
C THR A 77 -8.01 -9.28 5.37
N GLN A 78 -7.12 -8.39 5.83
CA GLN A 78 -7.57 -7.07 6.28
C GLN A 78 -8.28 -6.29 5.17
N VAL A 79 -7.80 -6.37 3.93
CA VAL A 79 -8.47 -5.72 2.79
C VAL A 79 -9.79 -6.42 2.47
N GLY A 80 -9.83 -7.76 2.47
CA GLY A 80 -11.07 -8.51 2.30
C GLY A 80 -12.12 -8.14 3.34
N ARG A 81 -11.73 -7.99 4.62
CA ARG A 81 -12.63 -7.51 5.68
C ARG A 81 -13.13 -6.08 5.42
N MET A 82 -12.24 -5.17 4.98
CA MET A 82 -12.65 -3.78 4.66
C MET A 82 -13.71 -3.75 3.55
N LEU A 83 -13.56 -4.58 2.53
CA LEU A 83 -14.51 -4.69 1.44
C LEU A 83 -15.84 -5.33 1.91
N ASP A 84 -15.77 -6.39 2.71
CA ASP A 84 -16.93 -7.06 3.29
C ASP A 84 -17.74 -6.11 4.20
N GLU A 85 -17.09 -5.32 5.07
CA GLU A 85 -17.74 -4.30 5.90
C GLU A 85 -18.43 -3.19 5.09
N LEU A 86 -17.96 -2.93 3.86
CA LEU A 86 -18.58 -2.01 2.91
C LEU A 86 -19.69 -2.66 2.07
N GLY A 87 -19.93 -3.95 2.24
CA GLY A 87 -20.91 -4.71 1.46
C GLY A 87 -20.43 -4.99 0.02
N ILE A 88 -19.13 -4.91 -0.24
CA ILE A 88 -18.53 -5.13 -1.57
C ILE A 88 -18.12 -6.60 -1.68
N GLU A 89 -18.69 -7.31 -2.66
CA GLU A 89 -18.30 -8.69 -2.94
C GLU A 89 -16.92 -8.76 -3.60
N LEU A 90 -16.02 -9.58 -3.06
CA LEU A 90 -14.71 -9.83 -3.66
C LEU A 90 -14.73 -11.13 -4.47
N ILE A 91 -14.71 -10.99 -5.79
CA ILE A 91 -14.76 -12.11 -6.74
C ILE A 91 -13.34 -12.43 -7.22
N TYR A 92 -12.95 -13.70 -7.14
CA TYR A 92 -11.61 -14.12 -7.53
C TYR A 92 -11.57 -14.71 -8.95
N ALA A 93 -10.64 -14.21 -9.75
CA ALA A 93 -10.35 -14.75 -11.07
C ALA A 93 -9.90 -16.21 -10.98
N ASN A 94 -10.61 -17.09 -11.66
CA ASN A 94 -10.26 -18.51 -11.74
C ASN A 94 -9.38 -18.82 -12.96
N THR A 95 -9.30 -17.90 -13.93
CA THR A 95 -8.54 -18.07 -15.17
C THR A 95 -7.77 -16.80 -15.53
N PRO A 96 -6.59 -16.91 -16.18
CA PRO A 96 -5.85 -15.74 -16.67
C PRO A 96 -6.66 -14.88 -17.64
N GLN A 97 -7.50 -15.48 -18.46
CA GLN A 97 -8.33 -14.78 -19.45
C GLN A 97 -9.31 -13.80 -18.80
N ALA A 98 -9.75 -14.11 -17.57
CA ALA A 98 -10.67 -13.27 -16.82
C ALA A 98 -10.05 -11.92 -16.41
N LYS A 99 -8.72 -11.76 -16.46
CA LYS A 99 -8.00 -10.52 -16.18
C LYS A 99 -7.53 -9.77 -17.42
N GLY A 100 -7.86 -10.26 -18.62
CA GLY A 100 -7.34 -9.73 -19.89
C GLY A 100 -7.59 -8.23 -20.07
N LYS A 101 -8.70 -7.69 -19.60
CA LYS A 101 -9.01 -6.25 -19.70
C LYS A 101 -8.04 -5.40 -18.88
N ILE A 102 -7.85 -5.71 -17.59
CA ILE A 102 -6.96 -4.92 -16.72
C ILE A 102 -5.50 -5.09 -17.13
N GLU A 103 -5.09 -6.29 -17.59
CA GLU A 103 -3.75 -6.51 -18.12
C GLU A 103 -3.49 -5.68 -19.40
N ASN A 104 -4.47 -5.62 -20.31
CA ASN A 104 -4.38 -4.79 -21.51
C ASN A 104 -4.32 -3.30 -21.16
N LYS A 105 -5.09 -2.86 -20.16
CA LYS A 105 -5.04 -1.48 -19.70
C LYS A 105 -3.70 -1.16 -19.07
N ASN A 106 -3.12 -2.07 -18.25
CA ASN A 106 -1.77 -1.93 -17.74
C ASN A 106 -0.73 -1.75 -18.84
N LYS A 107 -0.81 -2.53 -19.93
CA LYS A 107 0.07 -2.38 -21.11
C LYS A 107 -0.09 -1.00 -21.77
N VAL A 108 -1.30 -0.47 -21.87
CA VAL A 108 -1.54 0.88 -22.39
C VAL A 108 -0.83 1.92 -21.54
N VAL A 109 -0.94 1.82 -20.21
CA VAL A 109 -0.25 2.72 -19.26
C VAL A 109 1.26 2.57 -19.39
N GLN A 110 1.80 1.35 -19.36
CA GLN A 110 3.23 1.04 -19.49
C GLN A 110 3.86 1.67 -20.73
N ASN A 111 3.20 1.54 -21.88
CA ASN A 111 3.72 2.03 -23.15
C ASN A 111 3.74 3.56 -23.27
N ARG A 112 3.00 4.27 -22.42
CA ARG A 112 2.81 5.73 -22.55
C ARG A 112 3.40 6.52 -21.40
N LEU A 113 3.26 6.02 -20.18
CA LEU A 113 3.54 6.76 -18.96
C LEU A 113 4.94 7.37 -18.93
N LEU A 114 5.97 6.62 -19.34
CA LEU A 114 7.37 7.09 -19.37
C LEU A 114 7.58 8.35 -20.21
N ASN A 115 6.96 8.39 -21.39
CA ASN A 115 7.08 9.52 -22.28
C ASN A 115 6.27 10.72 -21.77
N ASP A 116 5.10 10.45 -21.21
CA ASP A 116 4.22 11.47 -20.69
C ASP A 116 4.77 12.08 -19.39
N ILE A 117 5.36 11.32 -18.46
CA ILE A 117 6.05 11.82 -17.27
C ILE A 117 7.17 12.78 -17.64
N LYS A 118 8.00 12.44 -18.63
CA LYS A 118 9.06 13.32 -19.13
C LYS A 118 8.50 14.63 -19.68
N ARG A 119 7.41 14.55 -20.41
CA ARG A 119 6.73 15.71 -21.02
C ARG A 119 6.16 16.66 -19.95
N PHE A 120 5.60 16.12 -18.87
CA PHE A 120 5.00 16.91 -17.80
C PHE A 120 5.99 17.28 -16.69
N ASN A 121 7.27 16.88 -16.80
CA ASN A 121 8.35 17.19 -15.86
C ASN A 121 8.02 16.85 -14.40
N ILE A 122 7.34 15.75 -14.16
CA ILE A 122 6.97 15.26 -12.83
C ILE A 122 8.18 14.57 -12.20
N LYS A 123 8.55 14.93 -10.96
CA LYS A 123 9.83 14.54 -10.36
C LYS A 123 9.71 13.71 -9.11
N THR A 124 8.64 13.91 -8.34
CA THR A 124 8.47 13.24 -7.05
C THR A 124 7.38 12.18 -7.11
N TYR A 125 7.47 11.25 -6.20
CA TYR A 125 6.53 10.15 -6.07
C TYR A 125 5.11 10.63 -5.72
N ASP A 126 5.01 11.60 -4.80
CA ASP A 126 3.73 12.19 -4.39
C ASP A 126 3.11 12.99 -5.54
N GLU A 127 3.92 13.72 -6.30
CA GLU A 127 3.46 14.42 -7.51
C GLU A 127 2.90 13.43 -8.54
N TRP A 128 3.50 12.23 -8.69
CA TRP A 128 3.02 11.23 -9.64
C TRP A 128 1.67 10.68 -9.25
N ASN A 129 1.48 10.28 -8.00
CA ASN A 129 0.20 9.77 -7.54
C ASN A 129 -0.92 10.79 -7.69
N LYS A 130 -0.63 12.05 -7.35
CA LYS A 130 -1.58 13.13 -7.52
C LYS A 130 -1.88 13.39 -9.00
N TRP A 131 -0.85 13.60 -9.83
CA TRP A 131 -1.01 13.88 -11.25
C TRP A 131 -1.71 12.72 -11.98
N PHE A 132 -1.42 11.48 -11.62
CA PHE A 132 -2.04 10.30 -12.22
C PHE A 132 -3.55 10.31 -12.02
N ASN A 133 -4.01 10.54 -10.80
CA ASN A 133 -5.43 10.53 -10.47
C ASN A 133 -6.17 11.82 -10.87
N ASP A 134 -5.54 12.99 -10.75
CA ASP A 134 -6.19 14.28 -11.01
C ASP A 134 -6.28 14.60 -12.52
N TYR A 135 -5.36 14.05 -13.33
CA TYR A 135 -5.26 14.42 -14.74
C TYR A 135 -5.09 13.23 -15.68
N TYR A 136 -4.15 12.32 -15.38
CA TYR A 136 -3.71 11.34 -16.39
C TYR A 136 -4.74 10.25 -16.64
N ILE A 137 -5.49 9.85 -15.64
CA ILE A 137 -6.61 8.91 -15.77
C ILE A 137 -7.64 9.47 -16.76
N ASP A 138 -8.09 10.70 -16.58
CA ASP A 138 -9.08 11.32 -17.46
C ASP A 138 -8.55 11.46 -18.92
N TYR A 139 -7.25 11.78 -19.07
CA TYR A 139 -6.60 11.81 -20.38
C TYR A 139 -6.59 10.43 -21.05
N LEU A 140 -6.31 9.36 -20.30
CA LEU A 140 -6.33 7.99 -20.84
C LEU A 140 -7.75 7.53 -21.14
N ASN A 141 -8.70 7.77 -20.26
CA ASN A 141 -10.09 7.35 -20.42
C ASN A 141 -10.72 7.97 -21.66
N LYS A 142 -10.52 9.27 -21.92
CA LYS A 142 -10.98 9.93 -23.16
C LYS A 142 -10.51 9.27 -24.45
N LYS A 143 -9.42 8.50 -24.42
CA LYS A 143 -8.82 7.87 -25.59
C LYS A 143 -9.06 6.36 -25.68
N PHE A 144 -9.26 5.70 -24.56
CA PHE A 144 -9.18 4.24 -24.46
C PHE A 144 -10.31 3.60 -23.66
N SER A 145 -11.33 4.34 -23.31
CA SER A 145 -12.56 3.80 -22.73
C SER A 145 -13.67 3.74 -23.78
N TYR A 146 -14.73 3.04 -23.43
CA TYR A 146 -15.93 2.89 -24.23
C TYR A 146 -17.10 3.58 -23.51
N SER A 147 -18.08 4.02 -24.31
CA SER A 147 -19.36 4.45 -23.71
C SER A 147 -20.07 3.25 -23.10
N PRO A 148 -20.66 3.40 -21.90
CA PRO A 148 -21.44 2.33 -21.31
C PRO A 148 -22.63 1.98 -22.21
N LEU A 149 -23.06 0.72 -22.14
CA LEU A 149 -24.25 0.26 -22.87
C LEU A 149 -25.55 0.79 -22.21
N GLU A 150 -25.51 0.97 -20.91
CA GLU A 150 -26.59 1.50 -20.08
C GLU A 150 -26.09 2.78 -19.39
N GLU A 151 -26.96 3.80 -19.29
CA GLU A 151 -26.62 5.08 -18.66
C GLU A 151 -26.64 4.99 -17.13
N GLU A 152 -27.33 4.00 -16.56
CA GLU A 152 -27.42 3.80 -15.13
C GLU A 152 -26.14 3.22 -14.55
N THR A 153 -25.71 3.74 -13.40
CA THR A 153 -24.53 3.26 -12.71
C THR A 153 -24.90 2.32 -11.55
N ASP A 154 -24.13 1.23 -11.42
CA ASP A 154 -24.26 0.27 -10.31
C ASP A 154 -23.48 0.71 -9.05
N PHE A 155 -22.80 1.84 -9.09
CA PHE A 155 -22.11 2.38 -7.91
C PHE A 155 -23.11 2.95 -6.92
N ILE A 156 -22.98 2.50 -5.66
CA ILE A 156 -23.81 3.00 -4.54
C ILE A 156 -23.11 4.24 -3.96
N PRO A 157 -23.81 5.37 -3.79
CA PRO A 157 -23.22 6.56 -3.16
C PRO A 157 -22.58 6.24 -1.80
N LEU A 158 -21.44 6.84 -1.51
CA LEU A 158 -20.72 6.61 -0.25
C LEU A 158 -21.48 7.18 0.98
N ASP A 159 -22.39 8.12 0.76
CA ASP A 159 -23.19 8.81 1.77
C ASP A 159 -22.35 9.30 2.97
N ASN A 160 -22.81 8.99 4.20
CA ASN A 160 -22.14 9.39 5.45
C ASN A 160 -21.19 8.31 6.00
N THR A 161 -20.77 7.35 5.18
CA THR A 161 -19.86 6.27 5.62
C THR A 161 -18.49 6.82 5.98
N ASP A 162 -18.11 6.69 7.24
CA ASP A 162 -16.75 7.05 7.68
C ASP A 162 -15.75 5.96 7.31
N LEU A 163 -15.09 6.11 6.18
CA LEU A 163 -14.07 5.18 5.70
C LEU A 163 -12.93 4.99 6.71
N SER A 164 -12.65 5.94 7.60
CA SER A 164 -11.58 5.81 8.59
C SER A 164 -11.83 4.73 9.64
N THR A 165 -13.09 4.36 9.87
CA THR A 165 -13.46 3.29 10.80
C THR A 165 -13.43 1.90 10.15
N ILE A 166 -13.45 1.85 8.83
CA ILE A 166 -13.46 0.62 8.04
C ILE A 166 -12.08 0.36 7.45
N MET A 167 -11.46 1.37 6.82
CA MET A 167 -10.13 1.28 6.21
C MET A 167 -9.02 1.40 7.26
N CYS A 168 -9.07 0.55 8.26
CA CYS A 168 -8.09 0.43 9.34
C CYS A 168 -7.73 -1.04 9.55
N ILE A 169 -6.53 -1.31 10.06
CA ILE A 169 -6.11 -2.65 10.48
C ILE A 169 -6.72 -2.92 11.84
N LYS A 170 -7.55 -3.96 11.97
CA LYS A 170 -8.19 -4.36 13.21
C LYS A 170 -7.49 -5.58 13.80
N VAL A 171 -7.03 -5.47 15.05
CA VAL A 171 -6.35 -6.55 15.76
C VAL A 171 -6.71 -6.56 17.23
N ASP A 172 -6.89 -7.74 17.80
CA ASP A 172 -7.09 -7.89 19.23
C ASP A 172 -5.80 -7.70 20.00
N ARG A 173 -5.84 -6.94 21.08
CA ARG A 173 -4.73 -6.73 22.02
C ARG A 173 -5.23 -6.79 23.45
N LYS A 174 -4.36 -7.24 24.36
CA LYS A 174 -4.62 -7.19 25.80
C LYS A 174 -4.02 -5.94 26.40
N ILE A 175 -4.75 -5.32 27.31
CA ILE A 175 -4.26 -4.20 28.10
C ILE A 175 -3.14 -4.70 29.02
N LEU A 176 -2.00 -4.04 28.94
CA LEU A 176 -0.79 -4.32 29.73
C LEU A 176 -0.80 -3.57 31.07
N ASN A 177 0.26 -3.79 31.89
CA ASN A 177 0.52 -2.98 33.09
C ASN A 177 0.64 -1.50 32.70
N GLY A 178 0.11 -0.60 33.52
CA GLY A 178 0.13 0.84 33.27
C GLY A 178 -0.90 1.28 32.22
N ASN A 179 -1.96 0.50 32.02
CA ASN A 179 -3.08 0.86 31.10
C ASN A 179 -2.64 1.07 29.64
N MET A 180 -1.72 0.24 29.16
CA MET A 180 -1.11 0.39 27.85
C MET A 180 -1.50 -0.73 26.90
N ILE A 181 -1.51 -0.43 25.61
CA ILE A 181 -1.44 -1.42 24.52
C ILE A 181 -0.11 -1.30 23.78
N SER A 182 0.36 -2.40 23.19
CA SER A 182 1.57 -2.43 22.37
C SER A 182 1.22 -2.74 20.90
N ILE A 183 1.63 -1.84 20.01
CA ILE A 183 1.49 -2.00 18.55
C ILE A 183 2.83 -1.61 17.91
N ASN A 184 3.39 -2.48 17.08
CA ASN A 184 4.64 -2.24 16.35
C ASN A 184 5.77 -1.70 17.26
N ASN A 185 5.97 -2.32 18.44
CA ASN A 185 6.96 -1.91 19.45
C ASN A 185 6.76 -0.50 20.04
N ASN A 186 5.62 0.13 19.79
CA ASN A 186 5.23 1.37 20.46
C ASN A 186 4.13 1.08 21.48
N TYR A 187 4.05 1.95 22.50
CA TYR A 187 3.05 1.85 23.55
C TYR A 187 2.09 3.03 23.48
N TYR A 188 0.82 2.74 23.73
CA TYR A 188 -0.26 3.73 23.65
C TYR A 188 -1.16 3.61 24.88
N ILE A 189 -1.61 4.75 25.39
CA ILE A 189 -2.60 4.85 26.47
C ILE A 189 -3.93 5.28 25.87
N PRO A 190 -5.05 4.63 26.25
CA PRO A 190 -6.38 5.09 25.84
C PRO A 190 -6.73 6.43 26.49
N ILE A 191 -7.34 7.31 25.71
CA ILE A 191 -7.81 8.63 26.15
C ILE A 191 -9.27 8.84 25.79
N ASN A 192 -9.97 9.62 26.60
CA ASN A 192 -11.30 10.11 26.32
C ASN A 192 -11.28 11.20 25.24
N SER A 193 -12.45 11.59 24.76
CA SER A 193 -12.62 12.67 23.79
C SER A 193 -12.16 14.04 24.29
N ASP A 194 -12.12 14.25 25.62
CA ASP A 194 -11.60 15.44 26.28
C ASP A 194 -10.07 15.43 26.48
N GLY A 195 -9.40 14.35 26.07
CA GLY A 195 -7.96 14.17 26.22
C GLY A 195 -7.52 13.61 27.56
N SER A 196 -8.43 13.38 28.52
CA SER A 196 -8.13 12.72 29.79
C SER A 196 -7.87 11.23 29.59
N ASP A 197 -7.06 10.62 30.46
CA ASP A 197 -6.76 9.20 30.39
C ASP A 197 -8.01 8.38 30.71
N PHE A 198 -8.32 7.40 29.87
CA PHE A 198 -9.34 6.39 30.16
C PHE A 198 -8.66 5.13 30.68
N VAL A 199 -9.23 4.48 31.69
CA VAL A 199 -8.61 3.31 32.33
C VAL A 199 -9.37 2.02 32.02
N PHE A 200 -8.67 1.07 31.38
CA PHE A 200 -9.09 -0.32 31.28
C PHE A 200 -8.37 -1.17 32.31
N TYR A 201 -9.00 -2.23 32.77
CA TYR A 201 -8.35 -3.22 33.64
C TYR A 201 -7.30 -4.01 32.85
N LYS A 202 -6.16 -4.30 33.52
CA LYS A 202 -5.12 -5.18 32.98
C LYS A 202 -5.72 -6.50 32.52
N GLY A 203 -5.27 -6.98 31.35
CA GLY A 203 -5.72 -8.25 30.77
C GLY A 203 -7.03 -8.16 29.98
N THR A 204 -7.73 -7.01 30.02
CA THR A 204 -8.90 -6.78 29.16
C THR A 204 -8.49 -6.90 27.70
N THR A 205 -9.18 -7.73 26.92
CA THR A 205 -9.02 -7.79 25.47
C THR A 205 -9.81 -6.65 24.85
N VAL A 206 -9.14 -5.88 24.03
CA VAL A 206 -9.70 -4.75 23.26
C VAL A 206 -9.34 -4.91 21.79
N GLU A 207 -10.20 -4.48 20.90
CA GLU A 207 -9.87 -4.39 19.48
C GLU A 207 -9.14 -3.07 19.23
N VAL A 208 -8.01 -3.12 18.58
CA VAL A 208 -7.19 -1.96 18.22
C VAL A 208 -7.32 -1.71 16.74
N TRP A 209 -7.65 -0.48 16.39
CA TRP A 209 -7.78 0.00 15.03
C TRP A 209 -6.59 0.90 14.68
N GLN A 210 -5.82 0.49 13.70
CA GLN A 210 -4.75 1.30 13.14
C GLN A 210 -5.19 1.84 11.79
N ASP A 211 -5.38 3.15 11.69
CA ASP A 211 -5.69 3.81 10.43
C ASP A 211 -4.57 3.55 9.41
N VAL A 212 -4.91 3.11 8.19
CA VAL A 212 -3.90 2.73 7.19
C VAL A 212 -3.20 3.95 6.56
N PHE A 213 -3.82 5.14 6.60
CA PHE A 213 -3.30 6.35 5.96
C PHE A 213 -2.51 7.22 6.93
N THR A 214 -3.05 7.44 8.13
CA THR A 214 -2.44 8.31 9.16
C THR A 214 -1.60 7.56 10.17
N ASN A 215 -1.78 6.23 10.29
CA ASN A 215 -1.23 5.37 11.33
C ASN A 215 -1.74 5.72 12.75
N ASP A 216 -2.83 6.47 12.87
CA ASP A 216 -3.46 6.73 14.14
C ASP A 216 -3.99 5.43 14.76
N ILE A 217 -3.76 5.29 16.06
CA ILE A 217 -4.19 4.13 16.82
C ILE A 217 -5.43 4.49 17.64
N ARG A 218 -6.50 3.71 17.48
CA ARG A 218 -7.73 3.82 18.26
C ARG A 218 -8.05 2.47 18.92
N ILE A 219 -8.78 2.50 19.99
CA ILE A 219 -9.24 1.31 20.72
C ILE A 219 -10.77 1.26 20.58
N PHE A 220 -11.29 0.12 20.14
CA PHE A 220 -12.70 -0.16 20.15
C PHE A 220 -13.04 -1.17 21.25
N LYS A 221 -14.01 -0.83 22.10
CA LYS A 221 -14.52 -1.69 23.16
C LYS A 221 -15.93 -1.28 23.57
N ASN A 222 -16.82 -2.27 23.76
CA ASN A 222 -18.20 -2.04 24.19
C ASN A 222 -18.93 -1.00 23.34
N ASN A 223 -18.79 -1.11 22.02
CA ASN A 223 -19.43 -0.21 21.04
C ASN A 223 -18.98 1.25 21.16
N LYS A 224 -17.80 1.49 21.73
CA LYS A 224 -17.22 2.82 21.89
C LYS A 224 -15.79 2.85 21.38
N ILE A 225 -15.44 3.94 20.68
CA ILE A 225 -14.09 4.21 20.17
C ILE A 225 -13.39 5.16 21.15
N TYR A 226 -12.16 4.80 21.52
CA TYR A 226 -11.27 5.61 22.34
C TYR A 226 -10.05 5.99 21.51
N ASN A 227 -9.69 7.26 21.52
CA ASN A 227 -8.44 7.70 20.95
C ASN A 227 -7.27 7.20 21.83
N THR A 228 -6.07 7.31 21.31
CA THR A 228 -4.88 6.91 22.07
C THR A 228 -3.81 7.99 22.03
N ARG A 229 -3.00 8.03 23.08
CA ARG A 229 -1.79 8.85 23.15
C ARG A 229 -0.57 7.95 23.18
N LYS A 230 0.37 8.16 22.27
CA LYS A 230 1.65 7.45 22.25
C LYS A 230 2.48 7.85 23.45
N ILE A 231 3.09 6.84 24.11
CA ILE A 231 4.01 7.07 25.22
C ILE A 231 5.43 7.16 24.67
N GLU A 232 6.08 8.28 24.93
CA GLU A 232 7.51 8.43 24.69
C GLU A 232 8.29 8.00 25.94
N GLY A 233 9.35 7.21 25.76
CA GLY A 233 10.30 6.92 26.81
C GLY A 233 9.93 5.79 27.77
N HIS A 234 9.03 4.87 27.41
CA HIS A 234 8.96 3.61 28.17
C HIS A 234 10.33 2.92 28.05
N ARG A 235 10.96 2.60 29.21
CA ARG A 235 12.27 1.93 29.31
C ARG A 235 12.23 0.52 28.70
N VAL A 236 12.03 0.43 27.41
CA VAL A 236 12.53 -0.69 26.63
C VAL A 236 14.02 -0.40 26.48
N ASP A 237 14.85 -1.24 27.07
CA ASP A 237 16.30 -1.18 26.99
C ASP A 237 16.79 -0.45 25.73
N MET A 238 17.08 0.84 25.83
CA MET A 238 17.63 1.64 24.73
C MET A 238 18.87 0.93 24.17
N LYS A 239 19.66 0.29 25.05
CA LYS A 239 20.81 -0.54 24.68
C LYS A 239 20.46 -1.75 23.82
N LYS A 240 19.33 -2.43 24.07
CA LYS A 240 18.88 -3.56 23.23
C LYS A 240 18.35 -3.09 21.87
N LYS A 241 17.71 -1.91 21.82
CA LYS A 241 17.29 -1.31 20.53
C LYS A 241 18.50 -0.86 19.70
N GLU A 242 19.44 -0.17 20.32
CA GLU A 242 20.66 0.26 19.65
C GLU A 242 21.47 -0.95 19.16
N GLN A 243 21.62 -1.98 20.01
CA GLN A 243 22.31 -3.21 19.62
C GLN A 243 21.61 -3.92 18.47
N LYS A 244 20.28 -4.03 18.50
CA LYS A 244 19.52 -4.63 17.40
C LYS A 244 19.66 -3.85 16.10
N ILE A 245 19.61 -2.52 16.14
CA ILE A 245 19.83 -1.67 14.95
C ILE A 245 21.24 -1.90 14.39
N ILE A 246 22.25 -1.99 15.24
CA ILE A 246 23.63 -2.26 14.81
C ILE A 246 23.76 -3.66 14.19
N ASP A 247 23.11 -4.65 14.78
CA ASP A 247 23.13 -6.02 14.28
C ASP A 247 22.39 -6.15 12.95
N ASP A 248 21.22 -5.50 12.80
CA ASP A 248 20.45 -5.43 11.56
C ASP A 248 21.24 -4.71 10.44
N GLN A 249 21.96 -3.63 10.78
CA GLN A 249 22.84 -2.91 9.83
C GLN A 249 24.01 -3.79 9.37
N LYS A 250 24.68 -4.51 10.28
CA LYS A 250 25.75 -5.45 9.94
C LYS A 250 25.24 -6.57 9.03
N GLN A 251 24.06 -7.10 9.33
CA GLN A 251 23.44 -8.15 8.52
C GLN A 251 23.09 -7.67 7.13
N LEU A 252 22.61 -6.42 6.99
CA LEU A 252 22.36 -5.78 5.72
C LEU A 252 23.65 -5.56 4.91
N GLU A 253 24.74 -5.13 5.55
CA GLU A 253 26.05 -4.99 4.90
C GLU A 253 26.58 -6.32 4.36
N VAL A 254 26.41 -7.40 5.11
CA VAL A 254 26.79 -8.75 4.66
C VAL A 254 25.98 -9.16 3.43
N LEU A 255 24.65 -8.99 3.46
CA LEU A 255 23.78 -9.29 2.33
C LEU A 255 24.09 -8.45 1.09
N LEU A 256 24.44 -7.18 1.27
CA LEU A 256 24.85 -6.30 0.17
C LEU A 256 26.19 -6.77 -0.45
N ARG A 257 27.16 -7.18 0.38
CA ARG A 257 28.43 -7.76 -0.11
C ARG A 257 28.20 -9.04 -0.90
N GLU A 258 27.44 -9.97 -0.36
CA GLU A 258 27.11 -11.21 -1.06
C GLU A 258 26.37 -10.95 -2.39
N ARG A 259 25.48 -9.98 -2.42
CA ARG A 259 24.81 -9.55 -3.65
C ARG A 259 25.81 -9.02 -4.68
N ASP A 260 26.71 -8.16 -4.26
CA ASP A 260 27.74 -7.56 -5.14
C ASP A 260 28.71 -8.62 -5.65
N GLU A 261 29.06 -9.60 -4.83
CA GLU A 261 29.89 -10.75 -5.26
C GLU A 261 29.16 -11.61 -6.29
N ARG A 262 27.87 -11.89 -6.10
CA ARG A 262 27.03 -12.62 -7.08
C ARG A 262 26.91 -11.85 -8.40
N LEU A 263 26.75 -10.53 -8.34
CA LEU A 263 26.71 -9.67 -9.53
C LEU A 263 28.08 -9.68 -10.28
N LYS A 264 29.20 -9.58 -9.56
CA LYS A 264 30.54 -9.69 -10.13
C LYS A 264 30.81 -11.07 -10.73
N ALA A 265 30.34 -12.15 -10.08
CA ALA A 265 30.47 -13.50 -10.61
C ALA A 265 29.63 -13.68 -11.89
N ARG A 266 28.39 -13.15 -11.93
CA ARG A 266 27.57 -13.15 -13.15
C ARG A 266 28.19 -12.33 -14.28
N ALA A 267 28.78 -11.17 -13.99
CA ALA A 267 29.45 -10.33 -14.98
C ALA A 267 30.69 -11.02 -15.58
N LYS A 268 31.40 -11.88 -14.81
CA LYS A 268 32.53 -12.67 -15.32
C LYS A 268 32.11 -13.80 -16.25
N HIS A 269 30.87 -14.28 -16.16
CA HIS A 269 30.34 -15.34 -17.03
C HIS A 269 29.56 -14.84 -18.25
N SER A 270 29.28 -13.55 -18.35
CA SER A 270 28.62 -12.98 -19.52
C SER A 270 29.67 -12.29 -20.40
N TRP A 271 29.98 -12.87 -21.53
CA TRP A 271 30.76 -12.30 -22.61
C TRP A 271 29.92 -11.20 -23.32
N VAL A 272 29.68 -10.09 -22.67
CA VAL A 272 29.10 -8.92 -23.30
C VAL A 272 30.03 -7.76 -23.03
N HIS A 273 30.61 -7.23 -24.10
CA HIS A 273 31.32 -5.95 -24.11
C HIS A 273 30.33 -4.86 -23.68
N LEU A 274 30.41 -4.43 -22.43
CA LEU A 274 29.70 -3.25 -21.94
C LEU A 274 30.61 -2.04 -22.19
N ASP A 275 30.03 -1.07 -22.91
CA ASP A 275 30.60 0.24 -23.24
C ASP A 275 31.14 0.95 -21.97
N PRO A 276 32.34 1.55 -21.99
CA PRO A 276 32.96 2.22 -20.83
C PRO A 276 32.12 3.39 -20.25
N CYS A 277 31.13 3.89 -20.97
CA CYS A 277 30.27 4.96 -20.51
C CYS A 277 29.30 4.57 -19.36
N PHE A 278 29.12 3.27 -19.08
CA PHE A 278 28.20 2.83 -18.03
C PHE A 278 28.79 2.84 -16.62
N LEU A 279 30.11 2.87 -16.51
CA LEU A 279 30.82 2.85 -15.21
C LEU A 279 30.90 4.22 -14.50
N THR A 280 30.67 5.32 -15.22
CA THR A 280 30.67 6.67 -14.63
C THR A 280 29.35 7.05 -13.94
N PHE A 281 28.25 6.36 -14.22
CA PHE A 281 26.94 6.68 -13.63
C PHE A 281 26.73 6.10 -12.22
N ILE A 282 27.50 5.07 -11.84
CA ILE A 282 27.34 4.41 -10.52
C ILE A 282 28.05 5.17 -9.40
N ASN A 283 29.08 5.95 -9.71
CA ASN A 283 29.87 6.68 -8.70
C ASN A 283 29.30 8.05 -8.28
N TYR A 284 28.24 8.55 -8.95
CA TYR A 284 27.71 9.89 -8.65
C TYR A 284 26.58 9.93 -7.61
N ASN A 285 26.03 8.77 -7.21
CA ASN A 285 24.91 8.70 -6.29
C ASN A 285 25.24 8.27 -4.85
N TYR A 286 26.53 8.15 -4.50
CA TYR A 286 26.95 7.70 -3.16
C TYR A 286 27.23 8.83 -2.16
N SER A 287 27.09 10.11 -2.54
CA SER A 287 27.47 11.25 -1.68
C SER A 287 26.32 12.04 -1.04
N SER A 288 25.06 11.61 -1.17
CA SER A 288 23.97 12.28 -0.43
C SER A 288 23.27 11.32 0.52
N ASN A 289 23.80 11.30 1.75
CA ASN A 289 23.17 10.67 2.93
C ASN A 289 21.80 11.29 3.23
N LYS A 290 20.71 10.68 2.78
CA LYS A 290 19.38 10.73 3.39
C LYS A 290 18.51 9.64 2.80
N VAL A 291 18.70 8.41 3.24
CA VAL A 291 17.71 7.34 3.05
C VAL A 291 16.91 7.22 4.34
N ARG A 292 15.69 7.76 4.37
CA ARG A 292 14.69 7.36 5.35
C ARG A 292 14.13 6.00 4.93
N LEU A 293 14.63 4.95 5.58
CA LEU A 293 14.05 3.61 5.47
C LEU A 293 12.71 3.58 6.25
N CYS A 294 11.60 3.53 5.52
CA CYS A 294 10.36 2.97 6.08
C CYS A 294 10.49 1.44 6.04
N LEU A 295 10.99 0.87 7.13
CA LEU A 295 10.86 -0.56 7.38
C LEU A 295 9.46 -0.83 7.93
N LEU A 296 8.54 -1.23 7.06
CA LEU A 296 7.35 -1.97 7.46
C LEU A 296 7.76 -3.44 7.56
N SER A 297 7.94 -3.91 8.78
CA SER A 297 8.04 -5.33 9.09
C SER A 297 6.67 -5.98 8.96
N ILE A 298 6.65 -7.09 8.22
CA ILE A 298 5.58 -8.09 8.12
C ILE A 298 5.18 -8.62 9.49
#